data_50608e2db2bb6faeac1e9ca28ff7460f
#
_entry.id   50608e2db2bb6faeac1e9ca28ff7460f
#
_cell.length_a   1.000
_cell.length_b   1.000
_cell.length_c   1.000
_cell.angle_alpha   90.00
_cell.angle_beta   90.00
_cell.angle_gamma   90.00
#
_symmetry.space_group_name_H-M   'P 1'
#
loop_
_entity.id
_entity.type
_entity.pdbx_description
1 polymer ?
#
loop_
_entity_poly.entity_id
_entity_poly.type
_entity_poly.pdbx_seq_one_letter_code
_entity_poly.pdbx_strand_id
1 'polypeptide(L)'
;MNRKPIIAVIGDGSLQKNSEKEIFAEQLGTALVTAGYRIICGGLGGVMEAAGRGAHASPVYSDGDVIGVLPGCTPDAANPYIDIPIATGLDHARNFIVANSDAVIAVGGGSGTLSELSYAWIMRRLILAYRVPHPAGSPEIFADWSAIVADKKLDDKDRCPQIEGDRVYGVDTAEDAVNILAEKLPLYISRPACAGKR
;
A
#
# COMPACT_ATOMS: atom_id res chain seq x y z
N MET A 1 -11.38 10.11 -19.44
CA MET A 1 -11.74 8.80 -18.86
C MET A 1 -11.55 8.89 -17.35
N ASN A 2 -12.61 8.66 -16.60
CA ASN A 2 -12.55 8.66 -15.13
C ASN A 2 -12.21 7.22 -14.69
N ARG A 3 -10.92 6.86 -14.63
CA ARG A 3 -10.51 5.56 -14.09
C ARG A 3 -10.60 5.55 -12.57
N LYS A 4 -10.94 4.41 -11.96
CA LYS A 4 -10.77 4.24 -10.52
C LYS A 4 -9.28 4.41 -10.17
N PRO A 5 -8.90 5.21 -9.14
CA PRO A 5 -7.51 5.24 -8.68
C PRO A 5 -7.08 3.87 -8.14
N ILE A 6 -5.79 3.57 -8.26
CA ILE A 6 -5.20 2.30 -7.83
C ILE A 6 -4.32 2.57 -6.62
N ILE A 7 -4.63 1.92 -5.50
CA ILE A 7 -3.93 2.07 -4.23
C ILE A 7 -3.11 0.81 -3.95
N ALA A 8 -1.80 0.96 -3.77
CA ALA A 8 -0.97 -0.17 -3.35
C ALA A 8 -1.17 -0.45 -1.86
N VAL A 9 -1.42 -1.71 -1.52
CA VAL A 9 -1.38 -2.21 -0.15
C VAL A 9 -0.18 -3.14 -0.03
N ILE A 10 0.79 -2.72 0.79
CA ILE A 10 2.08 -3.39 0.98
C ILE A 10 2.29 -3.72 2.46
N GLY A 11 3.10 -4.74 2.76
CA GLY A 11 3.35 -5.12 4.14
C GLY A 11 3.91 -6.52 4.29
N ASP A 12 3.66 -7.13 5.46
CA ASP A 12 4.14 -8.46 5.80
C ASP A 12 3.59 -9.54 4.85
N GLY A 13 4.48 -10.40 4.37
CA GLY A 13 4.13 -11.56 3.52
C GLY A 13 3.47 -12.71 4.28
N SER A 14 3.52 -12.69 5.62
CA SER A 14 2.84 -13.64 6.49
C SER A 14 2.36 -12.96 7.77
N LEU A 15 1.18 -13.31 8.26
CA LEU A 15 0.57 -12.74 9.45
C LEU A 15 0.09 -13.83 10.39
N GLN A 16 0.11 -13.54 11.69
CA GLN A 16 -0.61 -14.36 12.66
C GLN A 16 -2.10 -14.13 12.51
N LYS A 17 -2.87 -15.22 12.55
CA LYS A 17 -4.34 -15.14 12.46
C LYS A 17 -4.91 -14.27 13.58
N ASN A 18 -5.84 -13.41 13.23
CA ASN A 18 -6.47 -12.42 14.10
C ASN A 18 -5.48 -11.41 14.72
N SER A 19 -4.31 -11.22 14.12
CA SER A 19 -3.43 -10.13 14.54
C SER A 19 -4.01 -8.77 14.16
N GLU A 20 -3.62 -7.72 14.87
CA GLU A 20 -4.06 -6.35 14.56
C GLU A 20 -3.75 -5.92 13.12
N LYS A 21 -2.60 -6.35 12.59
CA LYS A 21 -2.23 -6.11 11.19
C LYS A 21 -3.16 -6.83 10.21
N GLU A 22 -3.56 -8.07 10.51
CA GLU A 22 -4.51 -8.81 9.65
C GLU A 22 -5.88 -8.14 9.66
N ILE A 23 -6.39 -7.81 10.85
CA ILE A 23 -7.69 -7.15 11.02
C ILE A 23 -7.69 -5.79 10.31
N PHE A 24 -6.64 -4.99 10.52
CA PHE A 24 -6.51 -3.69 9.85
C PHE A 24 -6.46 -3.83 8.33
N ALA A 25 -5.65 -4.78 7.79
CA ALA A 25 -5.52 -4.98 6.36
C ALA A 25 -6.85 -5.41 5.71
N GLU A 26 -7.61 -6.28 6.38
CA GLU A 26 -8.94 -6.70 5.91
C GLU A 26 -9.94 -5.53 5.92
N GLN A 27 -10.00 -4.77 7.01
CA GLN A 27 -10.82 -3.56 7.08
C GLN A 27 -10.43 -2.52 6.03
N LEU A 28 -9.12 -2.34 5.81
CA LEU A 28 -8.59 -1.45 4.78
C LEU A 28 -9.04 -1.87 3.38
N GLY A 29 -8.96 -3.17 3.06
CA GLY A 29 -9.42 -3.69 1.77
C GLY A 29 -10.89 -3.39 1.52
N THR A 30 -11.75 -3.65 2.50
CA THR A 30 -13.18 -3.32 2.44
C THR A 30 -13.42 -1.83 2.24
N ALA A 31 -12.74 -0.98 3.02
CA ALA A 31 -12.92 0.46 2.98
C ALA A 31 -12.46 1.06 1.64
N LEU A 32 -11.32 0.61 1.10
CA LEU A 32 -10.79 1.08 -0.17
C LEU A 32 -11.75 0.80 -1.33
N VAL A 33 -12.22 -0.44 -1.46
CA VAL A 33 -13.16 -0.80 -2.54
C VAL A 33 -14.49 -0.09 -2.36
N THR A 34 -14.99 0.02 -1.13
CA THR A 34 -16.24 0.76 -0.82
C THR A 34 -16.13 2.24 -1.21
N ALA A 35 -14.94 2.84 -1.04
CA ALA A 35 -14.66 4.22 -1.47
C ALA A 35 -14.40 4.38 -2.98
N GLY A 36 -14.48 3.30 -3.77
CA GLY A 36 -14.32 3.32 -5.22
C GLY A 36 -12.87 3.24 -5.72
N TYR A 37 -11.94 2.81 -4.88
CA TYR A 37 -10.55 2.53 -5.27
C TYR A 37 -10.39 1.09 -5.76
N ARG A 38 -9.30 0.84 -6.51
CA ARG A 38 -8.77 -0.49 -6.76
C ARG A 38 -7.56 -0.74 -5.88
N ILE A 39 -7.31 -2.00 -5.58
CA ILE A 39 -6.11 -2.43 -4.85
C ILE A 39 -5.10 -3.02 -5.82
N ILE A 40 -3.82 -2.69 -5.64
CA ILE A 40 -2.69 -3.39 -6.21
C ILE A 40 -1.78 -3.87 -5.08
N CYS A 41 -1.25 -5.08 -5.19
CA CYS A 41 -0.34 -5.62 -4.19
C CYS A 41 0.64 -6.62 -4.81
N GLY A 42 1.48 -7.23 -4.01
CA GLY A 42 2.40 -8.28 -4.45
C GLY A 42 1.77 -9.63 -4.76
N GLY A 43 0.47 -9.79 -4.54
CA GLY A 43 -0.30 -10.98 -4.92
C GLY A 43 -0.10 -12.22 -4.05
N LEU A 44 0.73 -12.17 -3.00
CA LEU A 44 1.06 -13.30 -2.13
C LEU A 44 0.21 -13.28 -0.84
N GLY A 45 0.69 -13.92 0.24
CA GLY A 45 -0.01 -14.03 1.52
C GLY A 45 0.07 -12.79 2.42
N GLY A 46 -0.29 -12.95 3.69
CA GLY A 46 -0.18 -11.93 4.72
C GLY A 46 -1.09 -10.73 4.50
N VAL A 47 -0.53 -9.53 4.56
CA VAL A 47 -1.25 -8.26 4.37
C VAL A 47 -1.95 -8.21 3.00
N MET A 48 -1.31 -8.73 1.96
CA MET A 48 -1.84 -8.73 0.60
C MET A 48 -3.11 -9.58 0.48
N GLU A 49 -3.09 -10.79 1.09
CA GLU A 49 -4.24 -11.69 1.12
C GLU A 49 -5.38 -11.13 2.00
N ALA A 50 -5.05 -10.59 3.18
CA ALA A 50 -6.03 -10.00 4.07
C ALA A 50 -6.74 -8.80 3.42
N ALA A 51 -6.00 -7.92 2.74
CA ALA A 51 -6.57 -6.80 2.00
C ALA A 51 -7.45 -7.25 0.82
N GLY A 52 -7.03 -8.29 0.09
CA GLY A 52 -7.83 -8.89 -0.97
C GLY A 52 -9.14 -9.49 -0.44
N ARG A 53 -9.07 -10.24 0.67
CA ARG A 53 -10.26 -10.79 1.35
C ARG A 53 -11.23 -9.69 1.77
N GLY A 54 -10.72 -8.62 2.36
CA GLY A 54 -11.51 -7.46 2.72
C GLY A 54 -12.15 -6.76 1.51
N ALA A 55 -11.41 -6.64 0.41
CA ALA A 55 -11.94 -6.09 -0.84
C ALA A 55 -13.15 -6.86 -1.35
N HIS A 56 -13.06 -8.20 -1.38
CA HIS A 56 -14.16 -9.09 -1.79
C HIS A 56 -15.37 -9.04 -0.85
N ALA A 57 -15.18 -8.64 0.41
CA ALA A 57 -16.26 -8.42 1.37
C ALA A 57 -16.99 -7.07 1.20
N SER A 58 -16.48 -6.17 0.35
CA SER A 58 -17.14 -4.88 0.08
C SER A 58 -18.47 -5.09 -0.68
N PRO A 59 -19.55 -4.38 -0.28
CA PRO A 59 -20.86 -4.50 -0.96
C PRO A 59 -20.84 -3.96 -2.40
N VAL A 60 -19.80 -3.24 -2.80
CA VAL A 60 -19.63 -2.68 -4.16
C VAL A 60 -18.45 -3.30 -4.91
N TYR A 61 -17.93 -4.42 -4.38
CA TYR A 61 -16.86 -5.17 -5.04
C TYR A 61 -17.25 -5.58 -6.46
N SER A 62 -16.29 -5.52 -7.35
CA SER A 62 -16.41 -5.98 -8.73
C SER A 62 -15.12 -6.68 -9.15
N ASP A 63 -15.25 -7.71 -9.99
CA ASP A 63 -14.11 -8.39 -10.60
C ASP A 63 -13.13 -7.39 -11.25
N GLY A 64 -11.85 -7.55 -10.97
CA GLY A 64 -10.80 -6.61 -11.37
C GLY A 64 -10.50 -5.49 -10.37
N ASP A 65 -11.11 -5.48 -9.19
CA ASP A 65 -10.79 -4.50 -8.15
C ASP A 65 -9.52 -4.87 -7.36
N VAL A 66 -8.99 -6.12 -7.47
CA VAL A 66 -7.76 -6.56 -6.80
C VAL A 66 -6.74 -7.08 -7.81
N ILE A 67 -5.60 -6.37 -7.92
CA ILE A 67 -4.52 -6.66 -8.86
C ILE A 67 -3.31 -7.20 -8.09
N GLY A 68 -2.77 -8.35 -8.50
CA GLY A 68 -1.57 -8.96 -7.93
C GLY A 68 -0.40 -8.92 -8.90
N VAL A 69 0.70 -8.27 -8.50
CA VAL A 69 1.96 -8.24 -9.26
C VAL A 69 2.90 -9.28 -8.69
N LEU A 70 2.93 -10.46 -9.32
CA LEU A 70 3.63 -11.64 -8.82
C LEU A 70 5.12 -11.63 -9.20
N PRO A 71 6.01 -12.13 -8.31
CA PRO A 71 7.44 -12.21 -8.59
C PRO A 71 7.81 -13.27 -9.62
N GLY A 72 7.03 -14.37 -9.68
CA GLY A 72 7.28 -15.51 -10.56
C GLY A 72 6.82 -15.31 -11.99
N CYS A 73 7.05 -16.34 -12.82
CA CYS A 73 6.72 -16.36 -14.25
C CYS A 73 5.30 -16.88 -14.53
N THR A 74 4.60 -17.41 -13.49
CA THR A 74 3.25 -17.98 -13.62
C THR A 74 2.32 -17.35 -12.58
N PRO A 75 1.00 -17.35 -12.81
CA PRO A 75 0.02 -16.83 -11.85
C PRO A 75 -0.27 -17.77 -10.65
N ASP A 76 0.30 -18.98 -10.64
CA ASP A 76 -0.10 -20.05 -9.70
C ASP A 76 0.15 -19.72 -8.22
N ALA A 77 1.04 -18.77 -7.94
CA ALA A 77 1.34 -18.33 -6.58
C ALA A 77 0.38 -17.23 -6.07
N ALA A 78 -0.55 -16.75 -6.89
CA ALA A 78 -1.52 -15.75 -6.48
C ALA A 78 -2.40 -16.26 -5.34
N ASN A 79 -2.65 -15.42 -4.33
CA ASN A 79 -3.66 -15.75 -3.33
C ASN A 79 -5.07 -15.73 -3.96
N PRO A 80 -6.07 -16.40 -3.34
CA PRO A 80 -7.38 -16.62 -3.95
C PRO A 80 -8.24 -15.35 -4.13
N TYR A 81 -7.79 -14.21 -3.63
CA TYR A 81 -8.49 -12.93 -3.72
C TYR A 81 -7.90 -11.99 -4.79
N ILE A 82 -7.00 -12.48 -5.63
CA ILE A 82 -6.45 -11.71 -6.75
C ILE A 82 -7.30 -11.94 -7.98
N ASP A 83 -7.93 -10.89 -8.48
CA ASP A 83 -8.76 -10.94 -9.71
C ASP A 83 -7.88 -10.90 -10.96
N ILE A 84 -6.84 -10.05 -10.95
CA ILE A 84 -5.93 -9.85 -12.07
C ILE A 84 -4.50 -10.20 -11.65
N PRO A 85 -4.05 -11.46 -11.83
CA PRO A 85 -2.67 -11.84 -11.54
C PRO A 85 -1.75 -11.45 -12.70
N ILE A 86 -0.70 -10.67 -12.40
CA ILE A 86 0.34 -10.26 -13.35
C ILE A 86 1.64 -10.97 -12.97
N ALA A 87 1.96 -12.06 -13.67
CA ALA A 87 3.21 -12.79 -13.49
C ALA A 87 4.34 -12.03 -14.21
N THR A 88 5.34 -11.56 -13.48
CA THR A 88 6.38 -10.69 -14.02
C THR A 88 7.71 -11.37 -14.29
N GLY A 89 8.05 -12.42 -13.55
CA GLY A 89 9.39 -13.03 -13.57
C GLY A 89 10.50 -12.11 -13.06
N LEU A 90 10.16 -11.01 -12.39
CA LEU A 90 11.11 -9.98 -11.96
C LEU A 90 11.55 -10.13 -10.50
N ASP A 91 11.08 -11.14 -9.78
CA ASP A 91 11.33 -11.31 -8.35
C ASP A 91 11.07 -10.01 -7.57
N HIS A 92 11.99 -9.55 -6.74
CA HIS A 92 11.86 -8.32 -5.98
C HIS A 92 11.87 -7.03 -6.84
N ALA A 93 12.37 -7.06 -8.07
CA ALA A 93 12.35 -5.89 -8.95
C ALA A 93 10.90 -5.45 -9.31
N ARG A 94 9.90 -6.34 -9.19
CA ARG A 94 8.47 -6.00 -9.38
C ARG A 94 7.95 -5.02 -8.32
N ASN A 95 8.64 -4.85 -7.18
CA ASN A 95 8.26 -3.91 -6.13
C ASN A 95 8.13 -2.47 -6.67
N PHE A 96 8.95 -2.12 -7.66
CA PHE A 96 8.84 -0.85 -8.38
C PHE A 96 7.46 -0.67 -9.04
N ILE A 97 6.89 -1.74 -9.61
CA ILE A 97 5.59 -1.71 -10.30
C ILE A 97 4.48 -1.46 -9.28
N VAL A 98 4.50 -2.19 -8.16
CA VAL A 98 3.52 -2.02 -7.07
C VAL A 98 3.60 -0.60 -6.50
N ALA A 99 4.81 -0.12 -6.20
CA ALA A 99 5.03 1.20 -5.64
C ALA A 99 4.64 2.35 -6.58
N ASN A 100 4.57 2.11 -7.89
CA ASN A 100 4.21 3.12 -8.90
C ASN A 100 2.69 3.30 -9.09
N SER A 101 1.91 2.98 -8.10
CA SER A 101 0.46 3.23 -8.02
C SER A 101 0.12 4.70 -7.74
N ASP A 102 -1.15 5.03 -7.62
CA ASP A 102 -1.59 6.41 -7.31
C ASP A 102 -1.26 6.81 -5.87
N ALA A 103 -1.38 5.86 -4.93
CA ALA A 103 -0.91 5.98 -3.54
C ALA A 103 -0.45 4.62 -3.01
N VAL A 104 0.28 4.63 -1.91
CA VAL A 104 0.80 3.43 -1.24
C VAL A 104 0.39 3.47 0.23
N ILE A 105 -0.12 2.35 0.74
CA ILE A 105 -0.44 2.16 2.17
C ILE A 105 0.37 0.97 2.69
N ALA A 106 1.23 1.23 3.67
CA ALA A 106 2.06 0.22 4.30
C ALA A 106 1.44 -0.28 5.61
N VAL A 107 1.44 -1.59 5.82
CA VAL A 107 0.92 -2.28 7.02
C VAL A 107 2.00 -3.24 7.53
N GLY A 108 2.74 -2.82 8.55
CA GLY A 108 3.90 -3.55 9.03
C GLY A 108 5.04 -3.57 8.01
N GLY A 109 5.68 -4.72 7.86
CA GLY A 109 6.56 -5.04 6.77
C GLY A 109 8.05 -4.96 7.05
N GLY A 110 8.80 -5.81 6.34
CA GLY A 110 10.25 -5.92 6.36
C GLY A 110 10.94 -5.16 5.21
N SER A 111 12.11 -5.67 4.77
CA SER A 111 12.95 -5.02 3.74
C SER A 111 12.27 -4.91 2.37
N GLY A 112 11.40 -5.86 2.01
CA GLY A 112 10.59 -5.75 0.78
C GLY A 112 9.70 -4.51 0.82
N THR A 113 8.98 -4.33 1.92
CA THR A 113 8.12 -3.15 2.16
C THR A 113 8.92 -1.86 2.18
N LEU A 114 10.13 -1.87 2.81
CA LEU A 114 11.04 -0.72 2.77
C LEU A 114 11.41 -0.34 1.34
N SER A 115 11.70 -1.31 0.48
CA SER A 115 12.04 -1.03 -0.93
C SER A 115 10.87 -0.38 -1.67
N GLU A 116 9.63 -0.84 -1.46
CA GLU A 116 8.43 -0.25 -2.04
C GLU A 116 8.17 1.17 -1.51
N LEU A 117 8.34 1.40 -0.20
CA LEU A 117 8.27 2.73 0.41
C LEU A 117 9.30 3.69 -0.21
N SER A 118 10.54 3.23 -0.39
CA SER A 118 11.61 4.02 -1.00
C SER A 118 11.29 4.38 -2.46
N TYR A 119 10.79 3.44 -3.25
CA TYR A 119 10.34 3.72 -4.61
C TYR A 119 9.16 4.70 -4.65
N ALA A 120 8.15 4.49 -3.80
CA ALA A 120 7.00 5.39 -3.70
C ALA A 120 7.43 6.82 -3.34
N TRP A 121 8.40 6.96 -2.44
CA TRP A 121 8.98 8.24 -2.05
C TRP A 121 9.69 8.93 -3.21
N ILE A 122 10.58 8.23 -3.91
CA ILE A 122 11.32 8.74 -5.08
C ILE A 122 10.33 9.17 -6.19
N MET A 123 9.29 8.37 -6.42
CA MET A 123 8.23 8.65 -7.41
C MET A 123 7.20 9.67 -6.94
N ARG A 124 7.40 10.24 -5.75
CA ARG A 124 6.53 11.28 -5.16
C ARG A 124 5.08 10.83 -5.03
N ARG A 125 4.83 9.58 -4.65
CA ARG A 125 3.49 9.07 -4.39
C ARG A 125 2.99 9.50 -3.03
N LEU A 126 1.68 9.64 -2.86
CA LEU A 126 1.08 9.73 -1.54
C LEU A 126 1.35 8.42 -0.80
N ILE A 127 1.90 8.52 0.41
CA ILE A 127 2.23 7.36 1.23
C ILE A 127 1.53 7.47 2.57
N LEU A 128 0.79 6.43 2.92
CA LEU A 128 0.21 6.24 4.23
C LEU A 128 0.88 5.04 4.91
N ALA A 129 0.94 5.06 6.25
CA ALA A 129 1.54 3.97 7.01
C ALA A 129 0.76 3.70 8.29
N TYR A 130 0.39 2.44 8.49
CA TYR A 130 -0.31 2.00 9.70
C TYR A 130 0.64 2.10 10.89
N ARG A 131 0.20 2.80 11.95
CA ARG A 131 0.89 2.83 13.23
C ARG A 131 0.59 1.54 13.98
N VAL A 132 1.36 0.49 13.63
CA VAL A 132 1.21 -0.82 14.30
C VAL A 132 1.35 -0.62 15.81
N PRO A 133 0.35 -0.98 16.61
CA PRO A 133 0.45 -0.84 18.05
C PRO A 133 1.57 -1.71 18.61
N HIS A 134 2.43 -1.10 19.43
CA HIS A 134 3.46 -1.82 20.17
C HIS A 134 2.92 -2.26 21.53
N PRO A 135 2.90 -3.56 21.83
CA PRO A 135 2.56 -4.01 23.19
C PRO A 135 3.55 -3.40 24.19
N ALA A 136 3.04 -2.84 25.29
CA ALA A 136 3.88 -2.26 26.32
C ALA A 136 4.92 -3.29 26.81
N GLY A 137 6.20 -2.93 26.77
CA GLY A 137 7.32 -3.79 27.19
C GLY A 137 7.92 -4.70 26.10
N SER A 138 7.43 -4.65 24.88
CA SER A 138 8.10 -5.33 23.77
C SER A 138 9.42 -4.64 23.40
N PRO A 139 10.50 -5.41 23.12
CA PRO A 139 11.75 -4.82 22.65
C PRO A 139 11.53 -4.09 21.31
N GLU A 140 12.02 -2.88 21.15
CA GLU A 140 11.98 -2.09 19.90
C GLU A 140 12.73 -2.73 18.72
N ILE A 141 13.29 -3.92 18.90
CA ILE A 141 14.32 -4.53 18.03
C ILE A 141 13.80 -4.92 16.64
N PHE A 142 12.47 -5.03 16.45
CA PHE A 142 11.85 -5.35 15.15
C PHE A 142 10.61 -4.51 14.90
N ALA A 143 10.78 -3.19 14.91
CA ALA A 143 9.70 -2.31 14.52
C ALA A 143 9.39 -2.50 13.02
N ASP A 144 8.12 -2.74 12.74
CA ASP A 144 7.58 -2.76 11.38
C ASP A 144 7.88 -1.45 10.64
N TRP A 145 8.28 -1.53 9.37
CA TRP A 145 8.64 -0.32 8.62
C TRP A 145 7.48 0.69 8.52
N SER A 146 6.22 0.24 8.48
CA SER A 146 5.09 1.17 8.51
C SER A 146 5.09 2.04 9.77
N ALA A 147 5.33 1.44 10.94
CA ALA A 147 5.39 2.16 12.20
C ALA A 147 6.62 3.08 12.30
N ILE A 148 7.76 2.62 11.75
CA ILE A 148 9.01 3.42 11.74
C ILE A 148 8.84 4.72 10.95
N VAL A 149 8.18 4.67 9.78
CA VAL A 149 8.11 5.80 8.85
C VAL A 149 6.87 6.67 9.03
N ALA A 150 5.87 6.21 9.80
CA ALA A 150 4.65 6.98 10.06
C ALA A 150 4.96 8.38 10.57
N ASP A 151 4.35 9.39 9.96
CA ASP A 151 4.48 10.82 10.25
C ASP A 151 5.89 11.41 10.02
N LYS A 152 6.75 10.69 9.28
CA LYS A 152 8.11 11.13 8.99
C LYS A 152 8.32 11.40 7.50
N LYS A 153 9.35 12.18 7.18
CA LYS A 153 10.00 12.22 5.87
C LYS A 153 11.00 11.05 5.81
N LEU A 154 11.19 10.46 4.62
CA LEU A 154 12.19 9.39 4.45
C LEU A 154 13.59 9.95 4.20
N ASP A 155 13.69 11.21 3.77
CA ASP A 155 14.93 11.97 3.62
C ASP A 155 14.68 13.47 3.85
N ASP A 156 15.74 14.28 3.80
CA ASP A 156 15.66 15.72 4.04
C ASP A 156 15.16 16.54 2.84
N LYS A 157 14.82 15.88 1.72
CA LYS A 157 14.43 16.58 0.48
C LYS A 157 12.95 16.93 0.47
N ASP A 158 12.64 18.13 0.00
CA ASP A 158 11.28 18.51 -0.34
C ASP A 158 10.89 17.92 -1.69
N ARG A 159 10.38 16.70 -1.67
CA ARG A 159 9.99 15.98 -2.88
C ARG A 159 8.75 16.57 -3.56
N CYS A 160 7.87 17.24 -2.82
CA CYS A 160 6.64 17.87 -3.28
C CYS A 160 6.49 19.28 -2.68
N PRO A 161 7.28 20.29 -3.12
CA PRO A 161 7.29 21.63 -2.52
C PRO A 161 5.92 22.34 -2.53
N GLN A 162 5.02 21.93 -3.44
CA GLN A 162 3.66 22.47 -3.53
C GLN A 162 2.68 21.87 -2.52
N ILE A 163 3.10 20.85 -1.75
CA ILE A 163 2.27 20.17 -0.74
C ILE A 163 2.87 20.47 0.63
N GLU A 164 2.22 21.37 1.36
CA GLU A 164 2.66 21.72 2.71
C GLU A 164 2.61 20.49 3.64
N GLY A 165 3.70 20.27 4.37
CA GLY A 165 3.81 19.17 5.31
C GLY A 165 3.86 17.77 4.66
N ASP A 166 4.30 17.67 3.37
CA ASP A 166 4.47 16.38 2.69
C ASP A 166 5.37 15.44 3.49
N ARG A 167 4.83 14.27 3.80
CA ARG A 167 5.46 13.21 4.60
C ARG A 167 4.79 11.87 4.32
N VAL A 168 5.22 10.83 4.99
CA VAL A 168 4.42 9.61 5.17
C VAL A 168 3.34 9.91 6.22
N TYR A 169 2.07 9.77 5.86
CA TYR A 169 0.96 10.05 6.77
C TYR A 169 0.63 8.80 7.59
N GLY A 170 0.77 8.88 8.91
CA GLY A 170 0.40 7.82 9.82
C GLY A 170 -1.12 7.67 9.93
N VAL A 171 -1.60 6.44 10.00
CA VAL A 171 -3.02 6.11 10.17
C VAL A 171 -3.19 5.07 11.27
N ASP A 172 -4.30 5.15 11.98
CA ASP A 172 -4.65 4.21 13.05
C ASP A 172 -5.84 3.33 12.67
N THR A 173 -6.68 3.78 11.74
CA THR A 173 -7.86 3.06 11.25
C THR A 173 -7.94 3.04 9.72
N ALA A 174 -8.71 2.09 9.17
CA ALA A 174 -9.00 2.04 7.74
C ALA A 174 -9.79 3.28 7.27
N GLU A 175 -10.64 3.83 8.14
CA GLU A 175 -11.39 5.06 7.88
C GLU A 175 -10.46 6.27 7.75
N ASP A 176 -9.47 6.41 8.65
CA ASP A 176 -8.45 7.46 8.55
C ASP A 176 -7.72 7.39 7.21
N ALA A 177 -7.36 6.17 6.77
CA ALA A 177 -6.69 5.98 5.50
C ALA A 177 -7.55 6.48 4.32
N VAL A 178 -8.83 6.13 4.28
CA VAL A 178 -9.76 6.58 3.23
C VAL A 178 -9.96 8.09 3.28
N ASN A 179 -10.10 8.68 4.47
CA ASN A 179 -10.26 10.12 4.64
C ASN A 179 -9.04 10.89 4.13
N ILE A 180 -7.82 10.44 4.47
CA ILE A 180 -6.57 11.05 3.97
C ILE A 180 -6.44 10.86 2.45
N LEU A 181 -6.81 9.69 1.91
CA LEU A 181 -6.83 9.49 0.46
C LEU A 181 -7.79 10.48 -0.22
N ALA A 182 -9.01 10.62 0.27
CA ALA A 182 -10.01 11.52 -0.30
C ALA A 182 -9.53 12.99 -0.32
N GLU A 183 -8.88 13.44 0.76
CA GLU A 183 -8.37 14.81 0.89
C GLU A 183 -7.11 15.03 0.03
N LYS A 184 -6.13 14.12 0.14
CA LYS A 184 -4.77 14.40 -0.34
C LYS A 184 -4.45 13.79 -1.71
N LEU A 185 -5.07 12.67 -2.09
CA LEU A 185 -4.75 12.01 -3.36
C LEU A 185 -4.87 12.95 -4.58
N PRO A 186 -5.90 13.83 -4.68
CA PRO A 186 -5.98 14.78 -5.78
C PRO A 186 -4.76 15.68 -5.92
N LEU A 187 -4.10 16.05 -4.82
CA LEU A 187 -2.89 16.88 -4.81
C LEU A 187 -1.68 16.12 -5.40
N TYR A 188 -1.67 14.80 -5.31
CA TYR A 188 -0.58 13.94 -5.79
C TYR A 188 -0.80 13.45 -7.23
N ILE A 189 -2.02 13.25 -7.69
CA ILE A 189 -2.34 12.77 -9.05
C ILE A 189 -2.24 13.89 -10.09
N SER A 190 -2.57 15.13 -9.73
CA SER A 190 -2.58 16.29 -10.66
C SER A 190 -1.20 16.76 -11.13
N ARG A 191 -0.15 15.96 -10.90
CA ARG A 191 1.21 16.29 -11.33
C ARG A 191 1.35 16.22 -12.84
N PRO A 192 2.11 17.14 -13.44
CA PRO A 192 2.60 16.90 -14.79
C PRO A 192 3.39 15.58 -14.76
N ALA A 193 3.13 14.70 -15.73
CA ALA A 193 3.93 13.50 -15.94
C ALA A 193 5.40 13.85 -15.74
N CYS A 194 6.20 12.96 -15.14
CA CYS A 194 7.62 13.15 -14.96
C CYS A 194 8.24 13.50 -16.32
N ALA A 195 8.16 14.76 -16.71
CA ALA A 195 8.89 15.29 -17.82
C ALA A 195 10.35 15.22 -17.38
N GLY A 196 11.06 14.20 -17.87
CA GLY A 196 12.46 14.03 -17.62
C GLY A 196 13.18 15.31 -17.97
N LYS A 197 13.53 16.09 -16.97
CA LYS A 197 14.70 16.93 -17.08
C LYS A 197 15.87 15.98 -16.84
N ARG A 198 16.40 15.44 -17.95
CA ARG A 198 17.77 14.94 -17.98
C ARG A 198 18.73 16.10 -17.77
#